data_708e9c846a9e81e312b9c67e915cf417
#
_entry.id   708e9c846a9e81e312b9c67e915cf417
#
_cell.length_a   1.000
_cell.length_b   1.000
_cell.length_c   1.000
_cell.angle_alpha   90.00
_cell.angle_beta   90.00
_cell.angle_gamma   90.00
#
_symmetry.space_group_name_H-M   'P 1'
#
loop_
_entity.id
_entity.type
_entity.pdbx_description
1 polymer ?
#
loop_
_entity_poly.entity_id
_entity_poly.type
_entity_poly.pdbx_seq_one_letter_code
_entity_poly.pdbx_strand_id
1 'polypeptide(L)'
;MTKHRKDTDYLFLASRVRALERKLLTAPRIEQLLTAGDMAACSQLLSELGYEPIHDEASLQASLKQQREAVFSDIARFMPEPELLDVFRLKYDYHNIKTLLKDRSGGRLLMDAGCISAADMERQYAESGNWQFLPKEMAEAAKEAADVLAETGNPQRSDFILDRAYFAQLRSLAQESRCAYLQEYIRAMIDAANLRSLVRTERLHTDPGFLRQVLFDGGSVSADTIAAHAGNGPAALYRATPFRAAAEAGEEAAKGGSLTAFERACDNAVLLSAGKARSVPFGVEVVLGYLAAKEAEWTAVRIIMSGRMAGMTADAIRERLRDQYV
;
A
#
# COMPACT_ATOMS: atom_id res chain seq x y z
N MET A 1 -23.66 13.23 13.36
CA MET A 1 -23.69 13.47 11.89
C MET A 1 -22.50 14.35 11.56
N THR A 2 -21.44 13.80 11.03
CA THR A 2 -20.27 14.55 10.54
C THR A 2 -20.73 15.42 9.36
N LYS A 3 -20.50 16.72 9.48
CA LYS A 3 -20.89 17.69 8.45
C LYS A 3 -19.97 17.47 7.26
N HIS A 4 -20.49 17.00 6.15
CA HIS A 4 -19.72 16.83 4.90
C HIS A 4 -19.02 18.15 4.55
N ARG A 5 -17.71 18.11 4.38
CA ARG A 5 -16.90 19.28 4.02
C ARG A 5 -17.08 19.62 2.55
N LYS A 6 -16.97 20.91 2.24
CA LYS A 6 -17.00 21.40 0.86
C LYS A 6 -15.57 21.36 0.29
N ASP A 7 -15.43 21.21 -1.02
CA ASP A 7 -14.13 21.29 -1.69
C ASP A 7 -13.39 22.58 -1.36
N THR A 8 -14.14 23.66 -1.12
CA THR A 8 -13.58 24.97 -0.70
C THR A 8 -12.90 24.94 0.67
N ASP A 9 -13.25 24.01 1.54
CA ASP A 9 -12.60 23.86 2.86
C ASP A 9 -11.16 23.34 2.71
N TYR A 10 -10.85 22.74 1.55
CA TYR A 10 -9.52 22.21 1.20
C TYR A 10 -8.64 23.18 0.43
N LEU A 11 -9.09 24.40 0.06
CA LEU A 11 -8.35 25.33 -0.81
C LEU A 11 -6.91 25.59 -0.35
N PHE A 12 -6.73 25.87 0.94
CA PHE A 12 -5.40 26.12 1.50
C PHE A 12 -4.51 24.87 1.39
N LEU A 13 -5.03 23.73 1.82
CA LEU A 13 -4.27 22.47 1.81
C LEU A 13 -3.99 22.00 0.39
N ALA A 14 -4.96 22.12 -0.53
CA ALA A 14 -4.76 21.77 -1.93
C ALA A 14 -3.67 22.63 -2.59
N SER A 15 -3.66 23.96 -2.33
CA SER A 15 -2.63 24.86 -2.83
C SER A 15 -1.24 24.49 -2.28
N ARG A 16 -1.15 24.15 -0.99
CA ARG A 16 0.07 23.65 -0.35
C ARG A 16 0.54 22.35 -0.99
N VAL A 17 -0.37 21.39 -1.17
CA VAL A 17 -0.08 20.09 -1.81
C VAL A 17 0.45 20.28 -3.22
N ARG A 18 -0.14 21.16 -4.05
CA ARG A 18 0.35 21.45 -5.39
C ARG A 18 1.79 21.99 -5.39
N ALA A 19 2.18 22.74 -4.36
CA ALA A 19 3.57 23.17 -4.20
C ALA A 19 4.48 21.99 -3.78
N LEU A 20 3.98 21.06 -2.95
CA LEU A 20 4.72 19.86 -2.52
C LEU A 20 4.89 18.84 -3.65
N GLU A 21 3.92 18.71 -4.56
CA GLU A 21 4.01 17.84 -5.75
C GLU A 21 5.23 18.14 -6.62
N ARG A 22 5.70 19.39 -6.64
CA ARG A 22 6.94 19.78 -7.36
C ARG A 22 8.21 19.14 -6.79
N LYS A 23 8.14 18.61 -5.56
CA LYS A 23 9.25 17.91 -4.90
C LYS A 23 9.16 16.40 -5.02
N LEU A 24 8.12 15.88 -5.67
CA LEU A 24 8.02 14.44 -5.90
C LEU A 24 9.15 13.94 -6.80
N LEU A 25 9.47 12.65 -6.62
CA LEU A 25 10.48 11.96 -7.41
C LEU A 25 9.98 11.78 -8.85
N THR A 26 10.61 12.50 -9.77
CA THR A 26 10.29 12.45 -11.20
C THR A 26 11.10 11.38 -11.94
N ALA A 27 10.66 10.97 -13.13
CA ALA A 27 11.39 10.00 -13.96
C ALA A 27 12.86 10.43 -14.24
N PRO A 28 13.21 11.70 -14.57
CA PRO A 28 14.61 12.11 -14.71
C PRO A 28 15.42 11.94 -13.42
N ARG A 29 14.84 12.22 -12.24
CA ARG A 29 15.53 12.04 -10.95
C ARG A 29 15.74 10.56 -10.63
N ILE A 30 14.81 9.70 -10.99
CA ILE A 30 14.99 8.24 -10.88
C ILE A 30 16.19 7.80 -11.72
N GLU A 31 16.29 8.24 -12.98
CA GLU A 31 17.43 7.90 -13.83
C GLU A 31 18.76 8.43 -13.25
N GLN A 32 18.77 9.62 -12.64
CA GLN A 32 19.95 10.11 -11.92
C GLN A 32 20.34 9.19 -10.75
N LEU A 33 19.36 8.73 -9.96
CA LEU A 33 19.60 7.78 -8.87
C LEU A 33 20.11 6.43 -9.36
N LEU A 34 19.58 5.93 -10.48
CA LEU A 34 20.00 4.66 -11.08
C LEU A 34 21.43 4.71 -11.64
N THR A 35 21.84 5.86 -12.17
CA THR A 35 23.15 6.07 -12.82
C THR A 35 24.18 6.73 -11.91
N ALA A 36 23.84 7.09 -10.67
CA ALA A 36 24.77 7.65 -9.71
C ALA A 36 25.96 6.72 -9.48
N GLY A 37 27.16 7.29 -9.33
CA GLY A 37 28.41 6.52 -9.25
C GLY A 37 28.48 5.55 -8.06
N ASP A 38 27.97 5.97 -6.90
CA ASP A 38 28.00 5.19 -5.67
C ASP A 38 26.78 5.48 -4.76
N MET A 39 26.74 4.85 -3.59
CA MET A 39 25.69 5.03 -2.60
C MET A 39 25.69 6.44 -1.99
N ALA A 40 26.85 7.07 -1.82
CA ALA A 40 26.96 8.42 -1.28
C ALA A 40 26.34 9.44 -2.23
N ALA A 41 26.60 9.34 -3.53
CA ALA A 41 25.98 10.17 -4.56
C ALA A 41 24.45 9.98 -4.61
N CYS A 42 23.95 8.74 -4.50
CA CYS A 42 22.51 8.47 -4.38
C CYS A 42 21.90 9.13 -3.15
N SER A 43 22.54 8.96 -1.99
CA SER A 43 22.11 9.55 -0.73
C SER A 43 22.06 11.08 -0.81
N GLN A 44 23.05 11.71 -1.44
CA GLN A 44 23.08 13.15 -1.65
C GLN A 44 21.90 13.64 -2.51
N LEU A 45 21.62 12.95 -3.62
CA LEU A 45 20.47 13.29 -4.49
C LEU A 45 19.13 13.17 -3.74
N LEU A 46 18.99 12.16 -2.86
CA LEU A 46 17.80 12.01 -2.03
C LEU A 46 17.73 13.09 -0.94
N SER A 47 18.85 13.55 -0.42
CA SER A 47 18.88 14.63 0.58
C SER A 47 18.34 15.94 0.02
N GLU A 48 18.49 16.23 -1.27
CA GLU A 48 17.86 17.36 -1.95
C GLU A 48 16.32 17.30 -1.94
N LEU A 49 15.78 16.10 -1.80
CA LEU A 49 14.34 15.84 -1.66
C LEU A 49 13.88 15.79 -0.21
N GLY A 50 14.79 16.00 0.74
CA GLY A 50 14.51 16.03 2.17
C GLY A 50 14.61 14.66 2.86
N TYR A 51 15.24 13.67 2.23
CA TYR A 51 15.56 12.40 2.89
C TYR A 51 16.81 12.55 3.76
N GLU A 52 16.80 11.92 4.94
CA GLU A 52 18.01 11.81 5.74
C GLU A 52 19.07 10.93 5.05
N PRO A 53 20.37 11.12 5.35
CA PRO A 53 21.44 10.34 4.73
C PRO A 53 21.25 8.83 4.85
N ILE A 54 21.43 8.11 3.74
CA ILE A 54 21.21 6.66 3.62
C ILE A 54 22.53 5.98 3.29
N HIS A 55 23.00 5.09 4.18
CA HIS A 55 24.25 4.37 4.03
C HIS A 55 24.08 2.84 4.04
N ASP A 56 23.02 2.35 4.69
CA ASP A 56 22.68 0.95 4.88
C ASP A 56 21.17 0.76 5.00
N GLU A 57 20.72 -0.47 5.20
CA GLU A 57 19.30 -0.79 5.32
C GLU A 57 18.67 -0.11 6.56
N ALA A 58 19.40 0.01 7.66
CA ALA A 58 18.88 0.63 8.89
C ALA A 58 18.60 2.13 8.69
N SER A 59 19.57 2.86 8.10
CA SER A 59 19.42 4.28 7.76
C SER A 59 18.36 4.51 6.67
N LEU A 60 18.19 3.58 5.72
CA LEU A 60 17.09 3.62 4.75
C LEU A 60 15.73 3.55 5.45
N GLN A 61 15.54 2.58 6.35
CA GLN A 61 14.29 2.45 7.09
C GLN A 61 14.02 3.67 7.98
N ALA A 62 15.04 4.20 8.65
CA ALA A 62 14.94 5.41 9.48
C ALA A 62 14.55 6.64 8.62
N SER A 63 15.19 6.85 7.48
CA SER A 63 14.91 7.96 6.57
C SER A 63 13.48 7.86 5.99
N LEU A 64 13.04 6.67 5.59
CA LEU A 64 11.67 6.44 5.12
C LEU A 64 10.64 6.66 6.23
N LYS A 65 10.93 6.24 7.48
CA LYS A 65 10.07 6.50 8.64
C LYS A 65 9.89 8.00 8.85
N GLN A 66 10.98 8.74 8.94
CA GLN A 66 10.96 10.19 9.14
C GLN A 66 10.19 10.92 8.03
N GLN A 67 10.38 10.51 6.76
CA GLN A 67 9.62 11.08 5.63
C GLN A 67 8.11 10.86 5.78
N ARG A 68 7.68 9.67 6.19
CA ARG A 68 6.26 9.38 6.43
C ARG A 68 5.70 10.22 7.56
N GLU A 69 6.38 10.26 8.69
CA GLU A 69 5.97 11.06 9.86
C GLU A 69 5.84 12.54 9.50
N ALA A 70 6.84 13.10 8.79
CA ALA A 70 6.82 14.49 8.37
C ALA A 70 5.65 14.79 7.42
N VAL A 71 5.40 13.93 6.42
CA VAL A 71 4.30 14.12 5.46
C VAL A 71 2.95 13.98 6.14
N PHE A 72 2.72 12.93 6.92
CA PHE A 72 1.44 12.74 7.60
C PHE A 72 1.16 13.84 8.62
N SER A 73 2.16 14.26 9.41
CA SER A 73 2.02 15.35 10.37
C SER A 73 1.73 16.69 9.70
N ASP A 74 2.43 17.01 8.61
CA ASP A 74 2.21 18.25 7.86
C ASP A 74 0.80 18.31 7.25
N ILE A 75 0.34 17.22 6.65
CA ILE A 75 -1.00 17.14 6.06
C ILE A 75 -2.08 17.15 7.16
N ALA A 76 -1.92 16.36 8.23
CA ALA A 76 -2.89 16.27 9.33
C ALA A 76 -3.16 17.62 9.98
N ARG A 77 -2.15 18.48 10.08
CA ARG A 77 -2.25 19.83 10.69
C ARG A 77 -3.32 20.70 10.02
N PHE A 78 -3.57 20.51 8.72
CA PHE A 78 -4.46 21.33 7.91
C PHE A 78 -5.62 20.56 7.30
N MET A 79 -5.70 19.25 7.57
CA MET A 79 -6.72 18.36 7.01
C MET A 79 -8.08 18.61 7.67
N PRO A 80 -9.12 19.02 6.90
CA PRO A 80 -10.46 19.25 7.46
C PRO A 80 -11.14 17.98 7.98
N GLU A 81 -10.79 16.82 7.46
CA GLU A 81 -11.30 15.49 7.81
C GLU A 81 -10.08 14.56 8.04
N PRO A 82 -9.41 14.65 9.21
CA PRO A 82 -8.16 13.92 9.47
C PRO A 82 -8.33 12.40 9.43
N GLU A 83 -9.52 11.88 9.67
CA GLU A 83 -9.86 10.45 9.56
C GLU A 83 -9.64 9.88 8.15
N LEU A 84 -9.65 10.70 7.11
CA LEU A 84 -9.36 10.24 5.74
C LEU A 84 -7.88 9.87 5.53
N LEU A 85 -6.99 10.32 6.40
CA LEU A 85 -5.58 9.92 6.39
C LEU A 85 -5.41 8.45 6.79
N ASP A 86 -6.37 7.90 7.53
CA ASP A 86 -6.33 6.52 8.00
C ASP A 86 -6.33 5.52 6.85
N VAL A 87 -6.86 5.90 5.68
CA VAL A 87 -6.76 5.10 4.45
C VAL A 87 -5.31 4.72 4.12
N PHE A 88 -4.35 5.61 4.40
CA PHE A 88 -2.93 5.37 4.16
C PHE A 88 -2.19 4.81 5.38
N ARG A 89 -2.75 4.97 6.58
CA ARG A 89 -2.12 4.62 7.86
C ARG A 89 -2.48 3.22 8.34
N LEU A 90 -3.72 2.77 8.14
CA LEU A 90 -4.22 1.48 8.60
C LEU A 90 -3.37 0.28 8.16
N LYS A 91 -2.78 0.34 6.96
CA LYS A 91 -1.91 -0.75 6.50
C LYS A 91 -0.71 -1.00 7.41
N TYR A 92 -0.21 0.05 8.09
CA TYR A 92 0.90 -0.06 9.03
C TYR A 92 0.44 -0.71 10.35
N ASP A 93 -0.78 -0.37 10.81
CA ASP A 93 -1.34 -1.02 12.02
C ASP A 93 -1.55 -2.51 11.78
N TYR A 94 -2.17 -2.89 10.66
CA TYR A 94 -2.35 -4.30 10.30
C TYR A 94 -1.02 -5.03 10.05
N HIS A 95 -0.01 -4.35 9.48
CA HIS A 95 1.34 -4.89 9.37
C HIS A 95 1.95 -5.17 10.75
N ASN A 96 1.82 -4.23 11.68
CA ASN A 96 2.35 -4.38 13.03
C ASN A 96 1.67 -5.52 13.79
N ILE A 97 0.35 -5.68 13.67
CA ILE A 97 -0.37 -6.84 14.23
C ILE A 97 0.16 -8.16 13.66
N LYS A 98 0.30 -8.26 12.32
CA LYS A 98 0.87 -9.45 11.68
C LYS A 98 2.28 -9.77 12.19
N THR A 99 3.10 -8.74 12.38
CA THR A 99 4.47 -8.88 12.87
C THR A 99 4.49 -9.37 14.32
N LEU A 100 3.68 -8.77 15.19
CA LEU A 100 3.58 -9.15 16.60
C LEU A 100 3.05 -10.57 16.80
N LEU A 101 2.14 -11.02 15.94
CA LEU A 101 1.61 -12.39 16.00
C LEU A 101 2.66 -13.45 15.64
N LYS A 102 3.53 -13.14 14.66
CA LYS A 102 4.49 -14.12 14.12
C LYS A 102 5.81 -14.16 14.86
N ASP A 103 6.27 -12.99 15.32
CA ASP A 103 7.57 -12.87 15.99
C ASP A 103 7.41 -12.51 17.47
N ARG A 104 7.67 -13.52 18.32
CA ARG A 104 7.72 -13.35 19.78
C ARG A 104 9.13 -13.08 20.30
N SER A 105 10.15 -13.06 19.41
CA SER A 105 11.57 -13.01 19.81
C SER A 105 12.14 -11.59 20.01
N GLY A 106 11.40 -10.53 19.69
CA GLY A 106 11.81 -9.14 19.94
C GLY A 106 12.68 -8.48 18.87
N GLY A 107 12.98 -9.14 17.75
CA GLY A 107 13.70 -8.56 16.60
C GLY A 107 12.81 -7.88 15.57
N ARG A 108 11.71 -7.28 15.98
CA ARG A 108 10.59 -6.89 15.13
C ARG A 108 10.82 -5.62 14.34
N LEU A 109 10.51 -5.67 13.06
CA LEU A 109 10.46 -4.49 12.18
C LEU A 109 9.05 -3.87 12.21
N LEU A 110 8.67 -3.25 13.32
CA LEU A 110 7.42 -2.50 13.42
C LEU A 110 7.52 -1.18 12.67
N MET A 111 6.41 -0.78 12.04
CA MET A 111 6.32 0.45 11.25
C MET A 111 5.55 1.52 12.03
N ASP A 112 6.23 2.62 12.34
CA ASP A 112 5.67 3.72 13.14
C ASP A 112 5.04 4.79 12.23
N ALA A 113 4.09 4.37 11.42
CA ALA A 113 3.36 5.24 10.48
C ALA A 113 1.84 4.97 10.52
N GLY A 114 1.41 4.10 11.42
CA GLY A 114 0.02 3.74 11.63
C GLY A 114 -0.79 4.81 12.36
N CYS A 115 -2.06 4.49 12.60
CA CYS A 115 -2.94 5.28 13.48
C CYS A 115 -2.55 5.09 14.95
N ILE A 116 -1.94 3.94 15.27
CA ILE A 116 -1.48 3.56 16.60
C ILE A 116 0.05 3.56 16.58
N SER A 117 0.68 4.19 17.59
CA SER A 117 2.13 4.15 17.76
C SER A 117 2.61 2.70 17.85
N ALA A 118 3.64 2.34 17.08
CA ALA A 118 4.22 0.99 17.09
C ALA A 118 4.73 0.60 18.49
N ALA A 119 5.35 1.54 19.20
CA ALA A 119 5.83 1.32 20.57
C ALA A 119 4.68 1.08 21.56
N ASP A 120 3.57 1.81 21.42
CA ASP A 120 2.40 1.60 22.27
C ASP A 120 1.72 0.26 21.97
N MET A 121 1.61 -0.11 20.69
CA MET A 121 1.06 -1.39 20.29
C MET A 121 1.90 -2.56 20.85
N GLU A 122 3.22 -2.48 20.71
CA GLU A 122 4.14 -3.49 21.24
C GLU A 122 4.05 -3.60 22.76
N ARG A 123 4.10 -2.46 23.47
CA ARG A 123 4.00 -2.41 24.92
C ARG A 123 2.69 -3.01 25.43
N GLN A 124 1.55 -2.56 24.90
CA GLN A 124 0.23 -3.01 25.36
C GLN A 124 0.01 -4.49 25.06
N TYR A 125 0.48 -4.98 23.92
CA TYR A 125 0.43 -6.41 23.61
C TYR A 125 1.34 -7.24 24.54
N ALA A 126 2.55 -6.75 24.85
CA ALA A 126 3.46 -7.43 25.78
C ALA A 126 2.90 -7.49 27.22
N GLU A 127 2.24 -6.42 27.66
CA GLU A 127 1.65 -6.33 29.01
C GLU A 127 0.37 -7.16 29.16
N SER A 128 -0.51 -7.14 28.18
CA SER A 128 -1.86 -7.73 28.27
C SER A 128 -1.96 -9.14 27.67
N GLY A 129 -1.11 -9.47 26.70
CA GLY A 129 -1.20 -10.70 25.91
C GLY A 129 -2.45 -10.81 25.03
N ASN A 130 -3.18 -9.69 24.87
CA ASN A 130 -4.43 -9.64 24.08
C ASN A 130 -4.51 -8.36 23.25
N TRP A 131 -5.60 -8.19 22.49
CA TRP A 131 -5.79 -7.10 21.54
C TRP A 131 -6.88 -6.09 21.92
N GLN A 132 -7.37 -6.10 23.15
CA GLN A 132 -8.51 -5.27 23.60
C GLN A 132 -8.22 -3.77 23.58
N PHE A 133 -6.96 -3.37 23.50
CA PHE A 133 -6.55 -1.97 23.38
C PHE A 133 -6.72 -1.39 21.97
N LEU A 134 -6.95 -2.25 20.97
CA LEU A 134 -7.21 -1.82 19.59
C LEU A 134 -8.68 -1.39 19.40
N PRO A 135 -8.99 -0.60 18.35
CA PRO A 135 -10.36 -0.40 17.92
C PRO A 135 -11.08 -1.74 17.71
N LYS A 136 -12.39 -1.76 17.98
CA LYS A 136 -13.17 -3.00 18.10
C LYS A 136 -12.98 -3.98 16.94
N GLU A 137 -13.18 -3.51 15.70
CA GLU A 137 -13.09 -4.37 14.50
C GLU A 137 -11.66 -4.92 14.32
N MET A 138 -10.66 -4.11 14.60
CA MET A 138 -9.24 -4.51 14.53
C MET A 138 -8.90 -5.51 15.63
N ALA A 139 -9.42 -5.31 16.86
CA ALA A 139 -9.23 -6.21 18.00
C ALA A 139 -9.85 -7.58 17.75
N GLU A 140 -11.07 -7.61 17.20
CA GLU A 140 -11.77 -8.86 16.84
C GLU A 140 -11.00 -9.64 15.78
N ALA A 141 -10.54 -8.96 14.71
CA ALA A 141 -9.74 -9.59 13.66
C ALA A 141 -8.38 -10.07 14.17
N ALA A 142 -7.71 -9.29 15.02
CA ALA A 142 -6.42 -9.68 15.59
C ALA A 142 -6.55 -10.90 16.52
N LYS A 143 -7.65 -10.98 17.29
CA LYS A 143 -7.96 -12.14 18.12
C LYS A 143 -8.23 -13.38 17.27
N GLU A 144 -9.12 -13.28 16.26
CA GLU A 144 -9.42 -14.40 15.34
C GLU A 144 -8.14 -14.90 14.64
N ALA A 145 -7.28 -13.97 14.17
CA ALA A 145 -6.02 -14.29 13.53
C ALA A 145 -5.04 -15.03 14.49
N ALA A 146 -5.01 -14.61 15.76
CA ALA A 146 -4.21 -15.27 16.81
C ALA A 146 -4.71 -16.69 17.10
N ASP A 147 -6.03 -16.86 17.25
CA ASP A 147 -6.67 -18.14 17.52
C ASP A 147 -6.38 -19.12 16.36
N VAL A 148 -6.58 -18.70 15.10
CA VAL A 148 -6.31 -19.52 13.91
C VAL A 148 -4.82 -19.85 13.78
N LEU A 149 -3.92 -18.93 14.12
CA LEU A 149 -2.48 -19.19 14.10
C LEU A 149 -2.11 -20.24 15.17
N ALA A 150 -2.70 -20.16 16.36
CA ALA A 150 -2.47 -21.11 17.44
C ALA A 150 -2.99 -22.51 17.09
N GLU A 151 -4.18 -22.61 16.46
CA GLU A 151 -4.80 -23.88 16.08
C GLU A 151 -4.10 -24.55 14.91
N THR A 152 -3.71 -23.79 13.89
CA THR A 152 -3.24 -24.36 12.61
C THR A 152 -1.74 -24.30 12.42
N GLY A 153 -1.02 -23.47 13.18
CA GLY A 153 0.39 -23.17 12.95
C GLY A 153 0.67 -22.49 11.58
N ASN A 154 -0.38 -22.08 10.86
CA ASN A 154 -0.27 -21.54 9.50
C ASN A 154 -0.40 -20.01 9.49
N PRO A 155 0.73 -19.26 9.38
CA PRO A 155 0.71 -17.80 9.39
C PRO A 155 -0.04 -17.20 8.19
N GLN A 156 -0.15 -17.89 7.08
CA GLN A 156 -0.86 -17.41 5.90
C GLN A 156 -2.38 -17.30 6.18
N ARG A 157 -2.96 -18.27 6.90
CA ARG A 157 -4.38 -18.19 7.28
C ARG A 157 -4.66 -17.01 8.20
N SER A 158 -3.79 -16.79 9.16
CA SER A 158 -3.84 -15.61 10.05
C SER A 158 -3.75 -14.31 9.27
N ASP A 159 -2.83 -14.22 8.28
CA ASP A 159 -2.71 -13.04 7.42
C ASP A 159 -3.99 -12.74 6.63
N PHE A 160 -4.67 -13.74 6.08
CA PHE A 160 -5.91 -13.52 5.33
C PHE A 160 -7.05 -12.93 6.16
N ILE A 161 -7.14 -13.30 7.43
CA ILE A 161 -8.13 -12.72 8.36
C ILE A 161 -7.86 -11.20 8.51
N LEU A 162 -6.60 -10.86 8.77
CA LEU A 162 -6.19 -9.47 8.94
C LEU A 162 -6.31 -8.66 7.64
N ASP A 163 -5.98 -9.24 6.49
CA ASP A 163 -6.17 -8.57 5.19
C ASP A 163 -7.65 -8.33 4.86
N ARG A 164 -8.53 -9.28 5.22
CA ARG A 164 -9.97 -9.12 5.06
C ARG A 164 -10.51 -7.98 5.92
N ALA A 165 -10.10 -7.92 7.17
CA ALA A 165 -10.47 -6.85 8.09
C ALA A 165 -9.95 -5.48 7.60
N TYR A 166 -8.71 -5.41 7.14
CA TYR A 166 -8.12 -4.21 6.56
C TYR A 166 -8.94 -3.67 5.38
N PHE A 167 -9.24 -4.51 4.37
CA PHE A 167 -10.02 -4.06 3.22
C PHE A 167 -11.48 -3.74 3.57
N ALA A 168 -12.08 -4.44 4.54
CA ALA A 168 -13.41 -4.11 5.04
C ALA A 168 -13.42 -2.72 5.70
N GLN A 169 -12.44 -2.41 6.53
CA GLN A 169 -12.31 -1.11 7.19
C GLN A 169 -12.04 0.01 6.18
N LEU A 170 -11.17 -0.20 5.19
CA LEU A 170 -10.95 0.76 4.10
C LEU A 170 -12.25 1.08 3.34
N ARG A 171 -13.06 0.05 3.05
CA ARG A 171 -14.36 0.24 2.39
C ARG A 171 -15.33 1.04 3.23
N SER A 172 -15.40 0.78 4.53
CA SER A 172 -16.24 1.54 5.46
C SER A 172 -15.85 3.01 5.45
N LEU A 173 -14.56 3.32 5.62
CA LEU A 173 -14.05 4.68 5.54
C LEU A 173 -14.39 5.39 4.22
N ALA A 174 -14.24 4.69 3.09
CA ALA A 174 -14.57 5.25 1.78
C ALA A 174 -16.07 5.52 1.62
N GLN A 175 -16.92 4.65 2.13
CA GLN A 175 -18.37 4.81 2.08
C GLN A 175 -18.83 5.96 2.98
N GLU A 176 -18.31 6.04 4.20
CA GLU A 176 -18.63 7.09 5.17
C GLU A 176 -18.19 8.48 4.70
N SER A 177 -17.02 8.55 4.03
CA SER A 177 -16.50 9.80 3.47
C SER A 177 -17.36 10.37 2.34
N ARG A 178 -18.17 9.53 1.66
CA ARG A 178 -18.92 9.89 0.45
C ARG A 178 -18.05 10.45 -0.69
N CYS A 179 -16.73 10.33 -0.61
CA CYS A 179 -15.79 10.76 -1.62
C CYS A 179 -15.71 9.70 -2.73
N ALA A 180 -16.24 10.01 -3.91
CA ALA A 180 -16.24 9.10 -5.06
C ALA A 180 -14.83 8.70 -5.50
N TYR A 181 -13.89 9.64 -5.46
CA TYR A 181 -12.48 9.39 -5.75
C TYR A 181 -11.89 8.34 -4.79
N LEU A 182 -12.13 8.49 -3.47
CA LEU A 182 -11.63 7.55 -2.48
C LEU A 182 -12.23 6.15 -2.66
N GLN A 183 -13.52 6.07 -2.95
CA GLN A 183 -14.19 4.80 -3.24
C GLN A 183 -13.60 4.11 -4.46
N GLU A 184 -13.28 4.87 -5.52
CA GLU A 184 -12.63 4.33 -6.72
C GLU A 184 -11.20 3.89 -6.46
N TYR A 185 -10.43 4.67 -5.70
CA TYR A 185 -9.06 4.33 -5.31
C TYR A 185 -9.01 3.02 -4.50
N ILE A 186 -9.87 2.87 -3.49
CA ILE A 186 -9.94 1.64 -2.68
C ILE A 186 -10.44 0.46 -3.52
N ARG A 187 -11.38 0.67 -4.44
CA ARG A 187 -11.81 -0.36 -5.40
C ARG A 187 -10.63 -0.86 -6.23
N ALA A 188 -9.78 0.05 -6.72
CA ALA A 188 -8.58 -0.32 -7.46
C ALA A 188 -7.58 -1.10 -6.59
N MET A 189 -7.41 -0.75 -5.32
CA MET A 189 -6.58 -1.53 -4.40
C MET A 189 -7.09 -2.95 -4.20
N ILE A 190 -8.41 -3.12 -4.07
CA ILE A 190 -9.06 -4.44 -3.94
C ILE A 190 -8.90 -5.24 -5.24
N ASP A 191 -9.10 -4.64 -6.40
CA ASP A 191 -8.90 -5.30 -7.70
C ASP A 191 -7.45 -5.80 -7.83
N ALA A 192 -6.46 -4.99 -7.46
CA ALA A 192 -5.07 -5.39 -7.46
C ALA A 192 -4.81 -6.59 -6.52
N ALA A 193 -5.38 -6.57 -5.32
CA ALA A 193 -5.22 -7.65 -4.33
C ALA A 193 -5.88 -8.95 -4.82
N ASN A 194 -7.11 -8.86 -5.34
CA ASN A 194 -7.84 -10.01 -5.88
C ASN A 194 -7.15 -10.62 -7.11
N LEU A 195 -6.68 -9.77 -8.01
CA LEU A 195 -5.95 -10.22 -9.21
C LEU A 195 -4.64 -10.94 -8.83
N ARG A 196 -3.92 -10.43 -7.81
CA ARG A 196 -2.73 -11.10 -7.28
C ARG A 196 -3.06 -12.47 -6.67
N SER A 197 -4.15 -12.56 -5.92
CA SER A 197 -4.60 -13.83 -5.33
C SER A 197 -4.97 -14.84 -6.41
N LEU A 198 -5.71 -14.43 -7.44
CA LEU A 198 -6.07 -15.28 -8.57
C LEU A 198 -4.83 -15.82 -9.29
N VAL A 199 -3.92 -14.93 -9.72
CA VAL A 199 -2.70 -15.32 -10.47
C VAL A 199 -1.80 -16.25 -9.66
N ARG A 200 -1.64 -15.99 -8.34
CA ARG A 200 -0.84 -16.85 -7.48
C ARG A 200 -1.48 -18.23 -7.29
N THR A 201 -2.81 -18.28 -7.12
CA THR A 201 -3.55 -19.55 -7.00
C THR A 201 -3.44 -20.38 -8.27
N GLU A 202 -3.60 -19.76 -9.45
CA GLU A 202 -3.45 -20.43 -10.74
C GLU A 202 -2.02 -20.92 -10.98
N ARG A 203 -1.02 -20.06 -10.69
CA ARG A 203 0.40 -20.43 -10.85
C ARG A 203 0.84 -21.58 -9.94
N LEU A 204 0.30 -21.65 -8.73
CA LEU A 204 0.62 -22.69 -7.74
C LEU A 204 -0.28 -23.93 -7.88
N HIS A 205 -1.23 -23.92 -8.81
CA HIS A 205 -2.23 -24.97 -9.00
C HIS A 205 -2.95 -25.33 -7.68
N THR A 206 -3.24 -24.30 -6.86
CA THR A 206 -3.92 -24.48 -5.58
C THR A 206 -5.40 -24.78 -5.80
N ASP A 207 -6.04 -25.47 -4.84
CA ASP A 207 -7.46 -25.79 -4.87
C ASP A 207 -8.32 -24.52 -5.12
N PRO A 208 -9.20 -24.52 -6.13
CA PRO A 208 -10.13 -23.41 -6.40
C PRO A 208 -10.99 -23.02 -5.19
N GLY A 209 -11.34 -23.96 -4.32
CA GLY A 209 -12.05 -23.70 -3.06
C GLY A 209 -11.29 -22.81 -2.09
N PHE A 210 -9.96 -22.80 -2.16
CA PHE A 210 -9.13 -21.90 -1.39
C PHE A 210 -9.20 -20.47 -1.90
N LEU A 211 -9.36 -20.26 -3.21
CA LEU A 211 -9.37 -18.91 -3.80
C LEU A 211 -10.44 -18.01 -3.18
N ARG A 212 -11.66 -18.52 -2.99
CA ARG A 212 -12.76 -17.72 -2.39
C ARG A 212 -12.42 -17.20 -0.98
N GLN A 213 -11.60 -17.92 -0.23
CA GLN A 213 -11.20 -17.55 1.12
C GLN A 213 -10.22 -16.36 1.14
N VAL A 214 -9.47 -16.15 0.07
CA VAL A 214 -8.42 -15.13 -0.04
C VAL A 214 -8.81 -13.94 -0.92
N LEU A 215 -10.05 -13.89 -1.40
CA LEU A 215 -10.61 -12.78 -2.16
C LEU A 215 -11.35 -11.79 -1.26
N PHE A 216 -11.33 -10.54 -1.67
CA PHE A 216 -11.94 -9.41 -0.97
C PHE A 216 -13.13 -8.87 -1.77
N ASP A 217 -14.22 -8.54 -1.08
CA ASP A 217 -15.39 -7.92 -1.70
C ASP A 217 -15.17 -6.42 -1.90
N GLY A 218 -15.77 -5.87 -2.98
CA GLY A 218 -15.75 -4.43 -3.24
C GLY A 218 -14.85 -3.99 -4.39
N GLY A 219 -14.25 -4.93 -5.11
CA GLY A 219 -13.56 -4.67 -6.38
C GLY A 219 -14.54 -4.41 -7.53
N SER A 220 -14.00 -4.09 -8.72
CA SER A 220 -14.78 -3.95 -9.96
C SER A 220 -15.33 -5.29 -10.45
N VAL A 221 -14.62 -6.38 -10.16
CA VAL A 221 -15.07 -7.75 -10.37
C VAL A 221 -15.40 -8.36 -9.01
N SER A 222 -16.59 -8.94 -8.86
CA SER A 222 -16.98 -9.53 -7.58
C SER A 222 -16.11 -10.76 -7.22
N ALA A 223 -15.87 -10.97 -5.94
CA ALA A 223 -15.11 -12.11 -5.46
C ALA A 223 -15.73 -13.45 -5.92
N ASP A 224 -17.08 -13.54 -5.96
CA ASP A 224 -17.77 -14.74 -6.43
C ASP A 224 -17.56 -14.99 -7.92
N THR A 225 -17.57 -13.90 -8.75
CA THR A 225 -17.26 -14.00 -10.17
C THR A 225 -15.84 -14.47 -10.40
N ILE A 226 -14.86 -13.94 -9.64
CA ILE A 226 -13.46 -14.35 -9.73
C ILE A 226 -13.31 -15.82 -9.34
N ALA A 227 -13.93 -16.25 -8.22
CA ALA A 227 -13.86 -17.63 -7.76
C ALA A 227 -14.48 -18.61 -8.76
N ALA A 228 -15.63 -18.25 -9.35
CA ALA A 228 -16.29 -19.07 -10.36
C ALA A 228 -15.50 -19.18 -11.68
N HIS A 229 -14.57 -18.23 -11.94
CA HIS A 229 -13.74 -18.20 -13.14
C HIS A 229 -12.35 -18.83 -12.95
N ALA A 230 -12.05 -19.33 -11.77
CA ALA A 230 -10.75 -19.94 -11.44
C ALA A 230 -10.32 -20.98 -12.50
N GLY A 231 -9.06 -20.91 -12.93
CA GLY A 231 -8.51 -21.79 -13.95
C GLY A 231 -8.74 -21.37 -15.41
N ASN A 232 -9.48 -20.28 -15.67
CA ASN A 232 -9.75 -19.79 -17.02
C ASN A 232 -8.94 -18.51 -17.37
N GLY A 233 -8.01 -18.13 -16.52
CA GLY A 233 -7.15 -16.96 -16.70
C GLY A 233 -7.84 -15.63 -16.35
N PRO A 234 -7.07 -14.61 -15.90
CA PRO A 234 -7.60 -13.33 -15.43
C PRO A 234 -7.99 -12.35 -16.55
N ALA A 235 -7.43 -12.48 -17.76
CA ALA A 235 -7.55 -11.45 -18.80
C ALA A 235 -9.01 -11.17 -19.22
N ALA A 236 -9.83 -12.22 -19.34
CA ALA A 236 -11.24 -12.08 -19.70
C ALA A 236 -12.06 -11.34 -18.63
N LEU A 237 -11.78 -11.59 -17.34
CA LEU A 237 -12.49 -11.00 -16.20
C LEU A 237 -12.27 -9.49 -16.12
N TYR A 238 -11.06 -9.03 -16.35
CA TYR A 238 -10.68 -7.63 -16.16
C TYR A 238 -10.64 -6.82 -17.47
N ARG A 239 -11.08 -7.40 -18.60
CA ARG A 239 -11.01 -6.79 -19.94
C ARG A 239 -11.62 -5.40 -20.03
N ALA A 240 -12.74 -5.15 -19.33
CA ALA A 240 -13.48 -3.89 -19.33
C ALA A 240 -13.12 -2.98 -18.14
N THR A 241 -12.02 -3.24 -17.44
CA THR A 241 -11.58 -2.49 -16.26
C THR A 241 -10.23 -1.81 -16.52
N PRO A 242 -9.82 -0.84 -15.66
CA PRO A 242 -8.46 -0.28 -15.70
C PRO A 242 -7.34 -1.32 -15.49
N PHE A 243 -7.69 -2.52 -15.00
CA PHE A 243 -6.75 -3.62 -14.74
C PHE A 243 -6.50 -4.54 -15.95
N ARG A 244 -7.01 -4.20 -17.13
CA ARG A 244 -6.84 -5.03 -18.33
C ARG A 244 -5.38 -5.43 -18.57
N ALA A 245 -4.48 -4.45 -18.63
CA ALA A 245 -3.05 -4.72 -18.89
C ALA A 245 -2.40 -5.55 -17.76
N ALA A 246 -2.80 -5.32 -16.50
CA ALA A 246 -2.35 -6.11 -15.36
C ALA A 246 -2.85 -7.56 -15.44
N ALA A 247 -4.09 -7.77 -15.89
CA ALA A 247 -4.66 -9.11 -16.04
C ALA A 247 -4.01 -9.88 -17.20
N GLU A 248 -3.70 -9.22 -18.32
CA GLU A 248 -2.94 -9.81 -19.43
C GLU A 248 -1.53 -10.24 -18.97
N ALA A 249 -0.82 -9.38 -18.23
CA ALA A 249 0.47 -9.72 -17.60
C ALA A 249 0.33 -10.84 -16.55
N GLY A 250 -0.78 -10.88 -15.84
CA GLY A 250 -1.11 -11.91 -14.86
C GLY A 250 -1.35 -13.27 -15.50
N GLU A 251 -2.00 -13.32 -16.65
CA GLU A 251 -2.20 -14.55 -17.40
C GLU A 251 -0.87 -15.15 -17.86
N GLU A 252 0.06 -14.34 -18.35
CA GLU A 252 1.42 -14.77 -18.68
C GLU A 252 2.19 -15.22 -17.44
N ALA A 253 2.06 -14.50 -16.32
CA ALA A 253 2.67 -14.86 -15.05
C ALA A 253 2.15 -16.19 -14.51
N ALA A 254 0.86 -16.49 -14.64
CA ALA A 254 0.26 -17.77 -14.24
C ALA A 254 0.86 -18.94 -15.03
N LYS A 255 1.16 -18.74 -16.32
CA LYS A 255 1.83 -19.71 -17.21
C LYS A 255 3.35 -19.85 -16.99
N GLY A 256 3.92 -19.22 -15.98
CA GLY A 256 5.35 -19.27 -15.66
C GLY A 256 6.17 -18.04 -16.05
N GLY A 257 5.53 -17.02 -16.62
CA GLY A 257 6.15 -15.74 -16.95
C GLY A 257 6.55 -14.87 -15.74
N SER A 258 6.91 -13.62 -15.99
CA SER A 258 7.47 -12.71 -14.98
C SER A 258 6.42 -12.23 -13.96
N LEU A 259 6.57 -12.65 -12.71
CA LEU A 259 5.80 -12.08 -11.59
C LEU A 259 6.14 -10.60 -11.35
N THR A 260 7.37 -10.17 -11.57
CA THR A 260 7.80 -8.77 -11.41
C THR A 260 7.04 -7.85 -12.37
N ALA A 261 6.90 -8.24 -13.64
CA ALA A 261 6.15 -7.49 -14.64
C ALA A 261 4.66 -7.40 -14.26
N PHE A 262 4.09 -8.51 -13.80
CA PHE A 262 2.70 -8.57 -13.33
C PHE A 262 2.45 -7.68 -12.10
N GLU A 263 3.29 -7.79 -11.07
CA GLU A 263 3.17 -6.97 -9.86
C GLU A 263 3.30 -5.47 -10.18
N ARG A 264 4.24 -5.11 -11.07
CA ARG A 264 4.38 -3.74 -11.57
C ARG A 264 3.11 -3.26 -12.27
N ALA A 265 2.51 -4.07 -13.12
CA ALA A 265 1.28 -3.70 -13.83
C ALA A 265 0.09 -3.50 -12.86
N CYS A 266 -0.02 -4.31 -11.80
CA CYS A 266 -1.02 -4.11 -10.75
C CYS A 266 -0.83 -2.78 -10.01
N ASP A 267 0.39 -2.49 -9.59
CA ASP A 267 0.69 -1.23 -8.87
C ASP A 267 0.47 -0.01 -9.76
N ASN A 268 0.83 -0.09 -11.05
CA ASN A 268 0.61 0.97 -12.02
C ASN A 268 -0.89 1.24 -12.25
N ALA A 269 -1.73 0.20 -12.27
CA ALA A 269 -3.17 0.36 -12.40
C ALA A 269 -3.78 1.08 -11.18
N VAL A 270 -3.30 0.79 -9.96
CA VAL A 270 -3.69 1.52 -8.74
C VAL A 270 -3.22 2.98 -8.82
N LEU A 271 -1.98 3.20 -9.22
CA LEU A 271 -1.42 4.56 -9.33
C LEU A 271 -2.13 5.40 -10.40
N LEU A 272 -2.56 4.78 -11.50
CA LEU A 272 -3.37 5.42 -12.54
C LEU A 272 -4.71 5.92 -11.97
N SER A 273 -5.36 5.13 -11.11
CA SER A 273 -6.57 5.56 -10.40
C SER A 273 -6.29 6.76 -9.49
N ALA A 274 -5.19 6.73 -8.73
CA ALA A 274 -4.76 7.86 -7.91
C ALA A 274 -4.46 9.12 -8.76
N GLY A 275 -3.90 8.94 -9.95
CA GLY A 275 -3.53 10.01 -10.88
C GLY A 275 -4.70 10.89 -11.36
N LYS A 276 -5.96 10.46 -11.21
CA LYS A 276 -7.15 11.27 -11.51
C LYS A 276 -7.21 12.58 -10.72
N ALA A 277 -6.60 12.61 -9.54
CA ALA A 277 -6.50 13.80 -8.70
C ALA A 277 -5.71 14.95 -9.35
N ARG A 278 -4.87 14.67 -10.35
CA ARG A 278 -4.07 15.71 -11.04
C ARG A 278 -4.92 16.70 -11.81
N SER A 279 -6.07 16.26 -12.33
CA SER A 279 -7.00 17.10 -13.10
C SER A 279 -8.01 17.86 -12.21
N VAL A 280 -8.01 17.60 -10.90
CA VAL A 280 -8.89 18.30 -9.95
C VAL A 280 -8.19 19.57 -9.44
N PRO A 281 -8.80 20.76 -9.54
CA PRO A 281 -8.14 22.01 -9.15
C PRO A 281 -7.95 22.13 -7.63
N PHE A 282 -8.93 21.74 -6.84
CA PHE A 282 -8.92 21.71 -5.37
C PHE A 282 -9.98 20.72 -4.87
N GLY A 283 -9.84 20.28 -3.63
CA GLY A 283 -10.70 19.27 -3.02
C GLY A 283 -9.87 18.26 -2.24
N VAL A 284 -10.52 17.33 -1.59
CA VAL A 284 -9.87 16.25 -0.86
C VAL A 284 -9.05 15.34 -1.79
N GLU A 285 -9.47 15.18 -3.03
CA GLU A 285 -8.82 14.35 -4.05
C GLU A 285 -7.36 14.75 -4.26
N VAL A 286 -7.09 16.07 -4.26
CA VAL A 286 -5.73 16.59 -4.41
C VAL A 286 -4.82 16.08 -3.29
N VAL A 287 -5.33 16.08 -2.07
CA VAL A 287 -4.59 15.63 -0.88
C VAL A 287 -4.37 14.11 -0.91
N LEU A 288 -5.43 13.36 -1.20
CA LEU A 288 -5.37 11.89 -1.25
C LEU A 288 -4.49 11.42 -2.42
N GLY A 289 -4.57 12.08 -3.57
CA GLY A 289 -3.71 11.81 -4.72
C GLY A 289 -2.23 12.04 -4.42
N TYR A 290 -1.90 13.13 -3.73
CA TYR A 290 -0.55 13.39 -3.27
C TYR A 290 -0.03 12.33 -2.29
N LEU A 291 -0.86 11.88 -1.34
CA LEU A 291 -0.47 10.83 -0.40
C LEU A 291 -0.22 9.50 -1.13
N ALA A 292 -1.06 9.15 -2.11
CA ALA A 292 -0.82 7.98 -2.96
C ALA A 292 0.49 8.11 -3.75
N ALA A 293 0.80 9.30 -4.26
CA ALA A 293 2.06 9.59 -4.93
C ALA A 293 3.27 9.44 -4.00
N LYS A 294 3.18 9.91 -2.76
CA LYS A 294 4.23 9.73 -1.74
C LYS A 294 4.46 8.27 -1.38
N GLU A 295 3.40 7.47 -1.30
CA GLU A 295 3.53 6.02 -1.08
C GLU A 295 4.26 5.32 -2.24
N ALA A 296 3.96 5.72 -3.48
CA ALA A 296 4.68 5.22 -4.66
C ALA A 296 6.15 5.67 -4.66
N GLU A 297 6.42 6.92 -4.28
CA GLU A 297 7.77 7.46 -4.14
C GLU A 297 8.59 6.70 -3.09
N TRP A 298 8.05 6.47 -1.88
CA TRP A 298 8.75 5.70 -0.84
C TRP A 298 9.04 4.27 -1.28
N THR A 299 8.12 3.68 -2.05
CA THR A 299 8.34 2.35 -2.65
C THR A 299 9.46 2.39 -3.68
N ALA A 300 9.52 3.41 -4.55
CA ALA A 300 10.57 3.58 -5.53
C ALA A 300 11.94 3.79 -4.86
N VAL A 301 12.02 4.67 -3.86
CA VAL A 301 13.26 4.91 -3.08
C VAL A 301 13.74 3.61 -2.44
N ARG A 302 12.85 2.84 -1.82
CA ARG A 302 13.21 1.54 -1.23
C ARG A 302 13.75 0.59 -2.30
N ILE A 303 13.09 0.44 -3.43
CA ILE A 303 13.52 -0.45 -4.53
C ILE A 303 14.91 -0.04 -5.04
N ILE A 304 15.14 1.27 -5.27
CA ILE A 304 16.41 1.78 -5.78
C ILE A 304 17.52 1.52 -4.75
N MET A 305 17.32 1.97 -3.51
CA MET A 305 18.38 1.91 -2.50
C MET A 305 18.70 0.47 -2.10
N SER A 306 17.69 -0.37 -1.81
CA SER A 306 17.93 -1.79 -1.50
C SER A 306 18.53 -2.54 -2.69
N GLY A 307 18.12 -2.24 -3.93
CA GLY A 307 18.71 -2.84 -5.14
C GLY A 307 20.19 -2.47 -5.30
N ARG A 308 20.55 -1.22 -5.07
CA ARG A 308 21.94 -0.75 -5.12
C ARG A 308 22.80 -1.36 -3.99
N MET A 309 22.26 -1.44 -2.77
CA MET A 309 22.94 -2.12 -1.64
C MET A 309 23.21 -3.61 -1.96
N ALA A 310 22.27 -4.25 -2.67
CA ALA A 310 22.42 -5.64 -3.13
C ALA A 310 23.32 -5.80 -4.38
N GLY A 311 23.90 -4.73 -4.92
CA GLY A 311 24.77 -4.76 -6.08
C GLY A 311 24.02 -5.06 -7.41
N MET A 312 22.72 -4.81 -7.48
CA MET A 312 21.94 -4.99 -8.71
C MET A 312 22.33 -3.96 -9.77
N THR A 313 22.26 -4.36 -11.05
CA THR A 313 22.43 -3.43 -12.17
C THR A 313 21.28 -2.42 -12.24
N ALA A 314 21.54 -1.24 -12.83
CA ALA A 314 20.52 -0.21 -13.04
C ALA A 314 19.29 -0.77 -13.81
N ASP A 315 19.52 -1.61 -14.83
CA ASP A 315 18.44 -2.24 -15.61
C ASP A 315 17.60 -3.19 -14.77
N ALA A 316 18.23 -4.02 -13.94
CA ALA A 316 17.51 -4.93 -13.05
C ALA A 316 16.68 -4.19 -11.97
N ILE A 317 17.13 -3.00 -11.53
CA ILE A 317 16.36 -2.14 -10.64
C ILE A 317 15.22 -1.49 -11.42
N ARG A 318 15.48 -0.96 -12.64
CA ARG A 318 14.48 -0.31 -13.49
C ARG A 318 13.30 -1.22 -13.83
N GLU A 319 13.52 -2.50 -14.07
CA GLU A 319 12.46 -3.47 -14.29
C GLU A 319 11.49 -3.63 -13.11
N ARG A 320 11.95 -3.33 -11.90
CA ARG A 320 11.14 -3.42 -10.67
C ARG A 320 10.42 -2.13 -10.32
N LEU A 321 10.80 -1.00 -10.91
CA LEU A 321 10.19 0.30 -10.65
C LEU A 321 8.79 0.40 -11.25
N ARG A 322 7.94 1.18 -10.59
CA ARG A 322 6.58 1.53 -11.02
C ARG A 322 6.61 2.81 -11.84
N ASP A 323 5.53 3.07 -12.56
CA ASP A 323 5.33 4.35 -13.22
C ASP A 323 5.35 5.48 -12.19
N GLN A 324 5.57 6.71 -12.66
CA GLN A 324 5.60 7.86 -11.77
C GLN A 324 4.24 8.56 -11.76
N TYR A 325 3.91 9.16 -10.61
CA TYR A 325 2.70 9.95 -10.48
C TYR A 325 2.80 11.28 -11.26
N VAL A 326 4.01 11.88 -11.35
CA VAL A 326 4.32 13.15 -12.02
C VAL A 326 5.29 12.97 -13.15
#